data_b0942b9098b1e0650c524790d1a86f02
#
_entry.id   b0942b9098b1e0650c524790d1a86f02
#
_cell.length_a   1.000
_cell.length_b   1.000
_cell.length_c   1.000
_cell.angle_alpha   90.00
_cell.angle_beta   90.00
_cell.angle_gamma   90.00
#
_symmetry.space_group_name_H-M   'P 1'
#
loop_
_entity.id
_entity.type
_entity.pdbx_description
1 polymer ?
#
loop_
_entity_poly.entity_id
_entity_poly.type
_entity_poly.pdbx_seq_one_letter_code
_entity_poly.pdbx_strand_id
1 'polypeptide(L)'
;IGREIRPGTLVLIETTVPPGTCEKIVVPTLECELIKRRIDPKSIYVAHSYERVMPGKNYLKSITDYWRVFSGHTKEAGDACEAFLSNIINIEDFPLTRLSSTNASETAKVMENTYRAMNIAFIDEWTKYAESIGIDLFEVIKAIGKRPSHSNIRFPGLGVGGYCLTKDPAFAPAAAKQLFD
;
A
#
# COMPACT_ATOMS: atom_id res chain seq x y z
N ILE A 1 -16.01 0.48 -15.99
CA ILE A 1 -14.92 -0.29 -16.62
C ILE A 1 -15.50 -1.56 -17.24
N GLY A 2 -16.11 -2.51 -16.50
CA GLY A 2 -16.56 -3.83 -17.00
C GLY A 2 -17.48 -3.76 -18.22
N ARG A 3 -18.29 -2.72 -18.36
CA ARG A 3 -19.19 -2.53 -19.51
C ARG A 3 -18.48 -2.24 -20.83
N GLU A 4 -17.23 -1.75 -20.79
CA GLU A 4 -16.51 -1.26 -21.97
C GLU A 4 -15.14 -1.92 -22.18
N ILE A 5 -14.61 -2.59 -21.17
CA ILE A 5 -13.28 -3.20 -21.20
C ILE A 5 -13.17 -4.23 -22.34
N ARG A 6 -11.99 -4.34 -22.94
CA ARG A 6 -11.70 -5.28 -24.02
C ARG A 6 -10.87 -6.47 -23.50
N PRO A 7 -10.96 -7.64 -24.13
CA PRO A 7 -10.02 -8.74 -23.90
C PRO A 7 -8.55 -8.27 -23.99
N GLY A 8 -7.69 -8.83 -23.16
CA GLY A 8 -6.28 -8.49 -23.07
C GLY A 8 -5.97 -7.26 -22.23
N THR A 9 -6.97 -6.57 -21.64
CA THR A 9 -6.74 -5.37 -20.86
C THR A 9 -6.28 -5.72 -19.44
N LEU A 10 -5.24 -5.01 -18.97
CA LEU A 10 -4.83 -4.99 -17.56
C LEU A 10 -5.65 -3.94 -16.80
N VAL A 11 -6.32 -4.37 -15.75
CA VAL A 11 -6.95 -3.51 -14.74
C VAL A 11 -6.05 -3.48 -13.51
N LEU A 12 -5.33 -2.39 -13.34
CA LEU A 12 -4.40 -2.21 -12.24
C LEU A 12 -5.02 -1.32 -11.17
N ILE A 13 -5.18 -1.87 -9.97
CA ILE A 13 -5.62 -1.11 -8.80
C ILE A 13 -4.39 -0.54 -8.11
N GLU A 14 -4.21 0.79 -8.14
CA GLU A 14 -3.06 1.46 -7.54
C GLU A 14 -3.38 2.19 -6.23
N THR A 15 -4.66 2.37 -5.92
CA THR A 15 -5.09 3.02 -4.69
C THR A 15 -4.96 2.10 -3.48
N THR A 16 -4.79 2.70 -2.29
CA THR A 16 -4.93 1.95 -1.04
C THR A 16 -6.37 1.49 -0.87
N VAL A 17 -6.55 0.19 -0.78
CA VAL A 17 -7.84 -0.46 -0.60
C VAL A 17 -7.79 -1.44 0.58
N PRO A 18 -8.93 -1.78 1.20
CA PRO A 18 -9.01 -2.85 2.19
C PRO A 18 -8.54 -4.19 1.60
N PRO A 19 -7.82 -5.02 2.38
CA PRO A 19 -7.47 -6.38 1.95
C PRO A 19 -8.69 -7.18 1.49
N GLY A 20 -8.59 -7.88 0.37
CA GLY A 20 -9.69 -8.62 -0.23
C GLY A 20 -10.49 -7.85 -1.28
N THR A 21 -10.22 -6.58 -1.48
CA THR A 21 -10.96 -5.74 -2.45
C THR A 21 -10.85 -6.29 -3.88
N CYS A 22 -9.67 -6.62 -4.35
CA CYS A 22 -9.51 -7.17 -5.72
C CYS A 22 -10.25 -8.49 -5.87
N GLU A 23 -10.07 -9.42 -4.94
CA GLU A 23 -10.64 -10.77 -5.01
C GLU A 23 -12.17 -10.77 -4.82
N LYS A 24 -12.68 -10.03 -3.84
CA LYS A 24 -14.09 -10.11 -3.42
C LYS A 24 -14.99 -9.08 -4.08
N ILE A 25 -14.44 -8.01 -4.62
CA ILE A 25 -15.23 -6.89 -5.18
C ILE A 25 -14.89 -6.67 -6.65
N VAL A 26 -13.60 -6.41 -6.98
CA VAL A 26 -13.21 -5.99 -8.33
C VAL A 26 -13.42 -7.12 -9.34
N VAL A 27 -12.85 -8.29 -9.06
CA VAL A 27 -12.93 -9.44 -9.96
C VAL A 27 -14.37 -9.87 -10.20
N PRO A 28 -15.21 -10.15 -9.19
CA PRO A 28 -16.60 -10.56 -9.42
C PRO A 28 -17.43 -9.52 -10.15
N THR A 29 -17.17 -8.22 -9.88
CA THR A 29 -17.86 -7.13 -10.58
C THR A 29 -17.53 -7.09 -12.07
N LEU A 30 -16.25 -7.23 -12.41
CA LEU A 30 -15.80 -7.25 -13.79
C LEU A 30 -16.30 -8.51 -14.53
N GLU A 31 -16.18 -9.66 -13.91
CA GLU A 31 -16.67 -10.94 -14.46
C GLU A 31 -18.16 -10.89 -14.77
N CYS A 32 -18.98 -10.37 -13.86
CA CYS A 32 -20.42 -10.20 -14.07
C CYS A 32 -20.71 -9.38 -15.33
N GLU A 33 -20.03 -8.27 -15.54
CA GLU A 33 -20.26 -7.40 -16.71
C GLU A 33 -19.71 -8.02 -18.00
N LEU A 34 -18.59 -8.75 -17.95
CA LEU A 34 -18.06 -9.47 -19.11
C LEU A 34 -18.97 -10.60 -19.57
N ILE A 35 -19.53 -11.39 -18.63
CA ILE A 35 -20.48 -12.46 -18.92
C ILE A 35 -21.73 -11.89 -19.61
N LYS A 36 -22.28 -10.76 -19.15
CA LYS A 36 -23.41 -10.08 -19.82
C LYS A 36 -23.10 -9.73 -21.27
N ARG A 37 -21.85 -9.41 -21.56
CA ARG A 37 -21.34 -9.07 -22.90
C ARG A 37 -20.90 -10.29 -23.73
N ARG A 38 -21.04 -11.50 -23.19
CA ARG A 38 -20.56 -12.77 -23.80
C ARG A 38 -19.05 -12.78 -24.05
N ILE A 39 -18.28 -12.15 -23.16
CA ILE A 39 -16.82 -12.12 -23.19
C ILE A 39 -16.33 -13.07 -22.09
N ASP A 40 -15.30 -13.85 -22.40
CA ASP A 40 -14.67 -14.72 -21.40
C ASP A 40 -14.04 -13.87 -20.27
N PRO A 41 -14.45 -14.04 -19.01
CA PRO A 41 -13.85 -13.32 -17.87
C PRO A 41 -12.34 -13.50 -17.73
N LYS A 42 -11.81 -14.66 -18.16
CA LYS A 42 -10.36 -14.93 -18.14
C LYS A 42 -9.56 -14.15 -19.18
N SER A 43 -10.23 -13.41 -20.06
CA SER A 43 -9.59 -12.61 -21.10
C SER A 43 -9.04 -11.28 -20.61
N ILE A 44 -9.25 -10.91 -19.35
CA ILE A 44 -8.71 -9.69 -18.73
C ILE A 44 -7.77 -10.03 -17.59
N TYR A 45 -6.93 -9.08 -17.23
CA TYR A 45 -5.96 -9.23 -16.15
C TYR A 45 -6.28 -8.24 -15.02
N VAL A 46 -6.45 -8.72 -13.79
CA VAL A 46 -6.65 -7.87 -12.60
C VAL A 46 -5.42 -7.97 -11.71
N ALA A 47 -4.85 -6.82 -11.37
CA ALA A 47 -3.65 -6.74 -10.54
C ALA A 47 -3.77 -5.60 -9.52
N HIS A 48 -2.97 -5.66 -8.48
CA HIS A 48 -2.81 -4.62 -7.47
C HIS A 48 -1.35 -4.24 -7.34
N SER A 49 -1.07 -2.92 -7.33
CA SER A 49 0.26 -2.37 -7.04
C SER A 49 0.11 -0.98 -6.45
N TYR A 50 0.27 -0.86 -5.16
CA TYR A 50 0.16 0.45 -4.51
C TYR A 50 1.35 1.36 -4.81
N GLU A 51 1.06 2.64 -4.99
CA GLU A 51 2.06 3.69 -5.18
C GLU A 51 2.68 4.14 -3.83
N ARG A 52 3.86 4.74 -3.90
CA ARG A 52 4.58 5.33 -2.77
C ARG A 52 4.94 6.79 -3.02
N VAL A 53 4.02 7.53 -3.63
CA VAL A 53 4.20 8.93 -4.02
C VAL A 53 4.48 9.81 -2.81
N MET A 54 5.52 10.62 -2.92
CA MET A 54 5.87 11.64 -1.95
C MET A 54 5.65 13.02 -2.57
N PRO A 55 4.66 13.79 -2.10
CA PRO A 55 4.45 15.16 -2.58
C PRO A 55 5.70 16.03 -2.35
N GLY A 56 6.07 16.84 -3.33
CA GLY A 56 7.19 17.76 -3.23
C GLY A 56 8.11 17.77 -4.45
N LYS A 57 9.32 18.27 -4.28
CA LYS A 57 10.29 18.48 -5.39
C LYS A 57 10.65 17.23 -6.18
N ASN A 58 10.59 16.05 -5.55
CA ASN A 58 10.93 14.76 -6.17
C ASN A 58 9.70 13.92 -6.51
N TYR A 59 8.57 14.56 -6.79
CA TYR A 59 7.29 13.89 -7.03
C TYR A 59 7.41 12.77 -8.07
N LEU A 60 7.90 13.09 -9.28
CA LEU A 60 8.04 12.11 -10.36
C LEU A 60 9.03 10.99 -9.99
N LYS A 61 10.18 11.35 -9.39
CA LYS A 61 11.15 10.35 -8.93
C LYS A 61 10.58 9.40 -7.88
N SER A 62 9.68 9.85 -7.02
CA SER A 62 9.02 8.97 -6.04
C SER A 62 8.09 7.95 -6.70
N ILE A 63 7.73 8.14 -7.97
CA ILE A 63 6.98 7.17 -8.77
C ILE A 63 7.92 6.21 -9.49
N THR A 64 8.95 6.74 -10.17
CA THR A 64 9.83 5.96 -11.06
C THR A 64 11.02 5.33 -10.35
N ASP A 65 11.56 5.98 -9.32
CA ASP A 65 12.81 5.62 -8.65
C ASP A 65 12.53 5.16 -7.21
N TYR A 66 11.64 4.17 -7.07
CA TYR A 66 11.27 3.63 -5.77
C TYR A 66 10.80 2.18 -5.86
N TRP A 67 11.12 1.37 -4.83
CA TRP A 67 10.69 -0.02 -4.74
C TRP A 67 9.17 -0.14 -4.85
N ARG A 68 8.72 -0.97 -5.77
CA ARG A 68 7.30 -1.20 -6.03
C ARG A 68 6.93 -2.62 -5.65
N VAL A 69 5.82 -2.76 -4.95
CA VAL A 69 5.23 -4.05 -4.62
C VAL A 69 3.99 -4.26 -5.48
N PHE A 70 3.83 -5.45 -6.02
CA PHE A 70 2.69 -5.77 -6.87
C PHE A 70 2.27 -7.24 -6.74
N SER A 71 1.09 -7.56 -7.25
CA SER A 71 0.58 -8.93 -7.39
C SER A 71 -0.50 -8.98 -8.46
N GLY A 72 -0.71 -10.16 -9.03
CA GLY A 72 -1.85 -10.45 -9.90
C GLY A 72 -2.90 -11.29 -9.19
N HIS A 73 -4.16 -11.18 -9.62
CA HIS A 73 -5.21 -12.11 -9.23
C HIS A 73 -4.93 -13.52 -9.77
N THR A 74 -4.36 -13.59 -10.98
CA THR A 74 -3.81 -14.84 -11.58
C THR A 74 -2.32 -14.67 -11.86
N LYS A 75 -1.65 -15.78 -12.22
CA LYS A 75 -0.25 -15.72 -12.63
C LYS A 75 -0.08 -14.79 -13.84
N GLU A 76 -0.93 -14.93 -14.85
CA GLU A 76 -0.89 -14.16 -16.09
C GLU A 76 -1.15 -12.67 -15.82
N ALA A 77 -2.07 -12.33 -14.89
CA ALA A 77 -2.30 -10.97 -14.46
C ALA A 77 -1.05 -10.38 -13.75
N GLY A 78 -0.36 -11.19 -12.97
CA GLY A 78 0.92 -10.80 -12.37
C GLY A 78 2.00 -10.54 -13.42
N ASP A 79 2.12 -11.42 -14.42
CA ASP A 79 3.09 -11.27 -15.51
C ASP A 79 2.81 -10.00 -16.34
N ALA A 80 1.54 -9.72 -16.64
CA ALA A 80 1.11 -8.50 -17.34
C ALA A 80 1.40 -7.23 -16.52
N CYS A 81 1.15 -7.29 -15.21
CA CYS A 81 1.45 -6.17 -14.29
C CYS A 81 2.96 -5.90 -14.20
N GLU A 82 3.77 -6.94 -14.09
CA GLU A 82 5.23 -6.84 -14.06
C GLU A 82 5.76 -6.21 -15.34
N ALA A 83 5.31 -6.68 -16.50
CA ALA A 83 5.69 -6.13 -17.79
C ALA A 83 5.30 -4.63 -17.91
N PHE A 84 4.12 -4.25 -17.43
CA PHE A 84 3.69 -2.85 -17.42
C PHE A 84 4.56 -1.99 -16.49
N LEU A 85 4.77 -2.41 -15.25
CA LEU A 85 5.53 -1.64 -14.26
C LEU A 85 7.00 -1.51 -14.64
N SER A 86 7.59 -2.52 -15.28
CA SER A 86 8.99 -2.49 -15.74
C SER A 86 9.26 -1.43 -16.81
N ASN A 87 8.23 -0.92 -17.49
CA ASN A 87 8.36 0.21 -18.43
C ASN A 87 8.28 1.58 -17.74
N ILE A 88 7.91 1.62 -16.45
CA ILE A 88 7.70 2.89 -15.72
C ILE A 88 8.75 3.04 -14.62
N ILE A 89 9.05 1.95 -13.92
CA ILE A 89 9.94 1.93 -12.77
C ILE A 89 11.38 1.68 -13.25
N ASN A 90 12.33 2.40 -12.68
CA ASN A 90 13.76 2.11 -12.83
C ASN A 90 14.09 0.80 -12.05
N ILE A 91 13.84 -0.33 -12.69
CA ILE A 91 13.97 -1.66 -12.07
C ILE A 91 15.42 -2.11 -11.85
N GLU A 92 16.39 -1.44 -12.48
CA GLU A 92 17.80 -1.72 -12.28
C GLU A 92 18.25 -1.35 -10.86
N ASP A 93 17.80 -0.19 -10.37
CA ASP A 93 18.13 0.29 -9.02
C ASP A 93 17.02 -0.07 -8.00
N PHE A 94 15.78 -0.18 -8.45
CA PHE A 94 14.58 -0.42 -7.61
C PHE A 94 13.79 -1.64 -8.10
N PRO A 95 14.31 -2.86 -7.92
CA PRO A 95 13.64 -4.07 -8.40
C PRO A 95 12.23 -4.22 -7.84
N LEU A 96 11.34 -4.70 -8.69
CA LEU A 96 9.96 -4.98 -8.32
C LEU A 96 9.86 -6.16 -7.35
N THR A 97 8.92 -6.07 -6.42
CA THR A 97 8.62 -7.15 -5.47
C THR A 97 7.25 -7.74 -5.77
N ARG A 98 7.20 -8.95 -6.30
CA ARG A 98 5.96 -9.67 -6.55
C ARG A 98 5.52 -10.45 -5.31
N LEU A 99 4.30 -10.23 -4.85
CA LEU A 99 3.66 -11.02 -3.80
C LEU A 99 2.74 -12.10 -4.38
N SER A 100 2.41 -13.08 -3.55
CA SER A 100 1.68 -14.29 -3.97
C SER A 100 0.21 -14.05 -4.33
N SER A 101 -0.40 -12.98 -3.84
CA SER A 101 -1.82 -12.67 -4.07
C SER A 101 -2.12 -11.17 -3.94
N THR A 102 -3.24 -10.73 -4.50
CA THR A 102 -3.73 -9.35 -4.32
C THR A 102 -4.01 -9.04 -2.87
N ASN A 103 -4.54 -9.99 -2.09
CA ASN A 103 -4.72 -9.84 -0.66
C ASN A 103 -3.40 -9.52 0.07
N ALA A 104 -2.30 -10.15 -0.34
CA ALA A 104 -1.00 -9.91 0.26
C ALA A 104 -0.49 -8.49 -0.03
N SER A 105 -0.61 -8.00 -1.27
CA SER A 105 -0.17 -6.65 -1.63
C SER A 105 -1.07 -5.55 -1.05
N GLU A 106 -2.37 -5.77 -0.98
CA GLU A 106 -3.33 -4.88 -0.30
C GLU A 106 -3.02 -4.79 1.19
N THR A 107 -2.79 -5.94 1.84
CA THR A 107 -2.38 -6.01 3.26
C THR A 107 -1.05 -5.30 3.50
N ALA A 108 -0.07 -5.47 2.61
CA ALA A 108 1.23 -4.83 2.74
C ALA A 108 1.11 -3.30 2.79
N LYS A 109 0.26 -2.71 1.94
CA LYS A 109 0.02 -1.26 1.94
C LYS A 109 -0.64 -0.78 3.24
N VAL A 110 -1.69 -1.45 3.68
CA VAL A 110 -2.40 -1.10 4.91
C VAL A 110 -1.48 -1.24 6.12
N MET A 111 -0.70 -2.33 6.18
CA MET A 111 0.27 -2.59 7.25
C MET A 111 1.38 -1.53 7.28
N GLU A 112 1.92 -1.13 6.11
CA GLU A 112 2.95 -0.09 6.01
C GLU A 112 2.46 1.24 6.59
N ASN A 113 1.25 1.67 6.25
CA ASN A 113 0.67 2.90 6.77
C ASN A 113 0.28 2.79 8.25
N THR A 114 -0.20 1.64 8.69
CA THR A 114 -0.47 1.35 10.10
C THR A 114 0.81 1.40 10.94
N TYR A 115 1.88 0.79 10.46
CA TYR A 115 3.20 0.85 11.12
C TYR A 115 3.68 2.30 11.29
N ARG A 116 3.54 3.14 10.24
CA ARG A 116 3.89 4.56 10.33
C ARG A 116 3.04 5.31 11.35
N ALA A 117 1.72 5.09 11.35
CA ALA A 117 0.80 5.71 12.29
C ALA A 117 1.13 5.31 13.74
N MET A 118 1.36 4.02 14.00
CA MET A 118 1.74 3.50 15.31
C MET A 118 3.04 4.10 15.83
N ASN A 119 4.07 4.25 14.98
CA ASN A 119 5.34 4.86 15.39
C ASN A 119 5.19 6.34 15.74
N ILE A 120 4.31 7.08 15.04
CA ILE A 120 4.03 8.48 15.37
C ILE A 120 3.26 8.56 16.69
N ALA A 121 2.21 7.76 16.87
CA ALA A 121 1.41 7.73 18.09
C ALA A 121 2.25 7.32 19.31
N PHE A 122 3.16 6.35 19.13
CA PHE A 122 4.09 5.94 20.19
C PHE A 122 4.92 7.13 20.72
N ILE A 123 5.51 7.91 19.82
CA ILE A 123 6.30 9.08 20.22
C ILE A 123 5.45 10.20 20.81
N ASP A 124 4.23 10.37 20.33
CA ASP A 124 3.29 11.36 20.89
C ASP A 124 2.96 11.05 22.35
N GLU A 125 2.70 9.77 22.69
CA GLU A 125 2.47 9.36 24.07
C GLU A 125 3.73 9.53 24.96
N TRP A 126 4.90 9.18 24.44
CA TRP A 126 6.16 9.41 25.16
C TRP A 126 6.49 10.89 25.34
N THR A 127 6.05 11.76 24.44
CA THR A 127 6.19 13.21 24.57
C THR A 127 5.44 13.72 25.80
N LYS A 128 4.18 13.31 25.96
CA LYS A 128 3.37 13.67 27.14
C LYS A 128 4.00 13.21 28.44
N TYR A 129 4.52 11.99 28.46
CA TYR A 129 5.24 11.47 29.63
C TYR A 129 6.51 12.27 29.92
N ALA A 130 7.35 12.52 28.91
CA ALA A 130 8.60 13.27 29.04
C ALA A 130 8.35 14.69 29.59
N GLU A 131 7.34 15.38 29.07
CA GLU A 131 6.90 16.71 29.55
C GLU A 131 6.46 16.63 31.03
N SER A 132 5.72 15.60 31.42
CA SER A 132 5.23 15.45 32.80
C SER A 132 6.33 15.29 33.86
N ILE A 133 7.50 14.77 33.47
CA ILE A 133 8.64 14.56 34.36
C ILE A 133 9.85 15.47 34.06
N GLY A 134 9.70 16.41 33.13
CA GLY A 134 10.70 17.43 32.83
C GLY A 134 11.95 16.96 32.12
N ILE A 135 11.87 15.93 31.25
CA ILE A 135 13.01 15.47 30.45
C ILE A 135 12.91 15.92 28.99
N ASP A 136 14.06 16.13 28.35
CA ASP A 136 14.14 16.41 26.90
C ASP A 136 14.08 15.10 26.11
N LEU A 137 12.91 14.79 25.53
CA LEU A 137 12.72 13.59 24.73
C LEU A 137 13.58 13.61 23.44
N PHE A 138 13.96 14.75 22.90
CA PHE A 138 14.87 14.82 21.75
C PHE A 138 16.26 14.28 22.08
N GLU A 139 16.77 14.55 23.29
CA GLU A 139 18.04 13.99 23.77
C GLU A 139 17.93 12.46 23.91
N VAL A 140 16.87 11.98 24.52
CA VAL A 140 16.61 10.54 24.69
C VAL A 140 16.56 9.83 23.33
N ILE A 141 15.81 10.38 22.37
CA ILE A 141 15.68 9.79 21.03
C ILE A 141 17.02 9.77 20.30
N LYS A 142 17.83 10.82 20.38
CA LYS A 142 19.18 10.85 19.81
C LYS A 142 20.08 9.76 20.40
N ALA A 143 19.95 9.51 21.69
CA ALA A 143 20.71 8.44 22.36
C ALA A 143 20.26 7.04 21.89
N ILE A 144 18.95 6.79 21.85
CA ILE A 144 18.37 5.53 21.36
C ILE A 144 18.71 5.28 19.89
N GLY A 145 18.63 6.31 19.05
CA GLY A 145 18.87 6.24 17.60
C GLY A 145 20.31 5.89 17.21
N LYS A 146 21.27 5.94 18.14
CA LYS A 146 22.65 5.44 17.93
C LYS A 146 22.70 3.93 17.72
N ARG A 147 21.71 3.19 18.24
CA ARG A 147 21.60 1.77 18.00
C ARG A 147 21.06 1.51 16.59
N PRO A 148 21.75 0.76 15.71
CA PRO A 148 21.33 0.58 14.32
C PRO A 148 19.89 0.10 14.16
N SER A 149 19.43 -0.82 15.02
CA SER A 149 18.06 -1.36 14.99
C SER A 149 16.98 -0.35 15.41
N HIS A 150 17.34 0.83 15.91
CA HIS A 150 16.43 1.88 16.40
C HIS A 150 16.68 3.23 15.70
N SER A 151 17.50 3.25 14.64
CA SER A 151 17.86 4.47 13.92
C SER A 151 16.68 5.19 13.25
N ASN A 152 15.55 4.49 13.07
CA ASN A 152 14.33 5.01 12.46
C ASN A 152 13.28 5.50 13.48
N ILE A 153 13.62 5.56 14.77
CA ILE A 153 12.71 6.12 15.80
C ILE A 153 12.33 7.56 15.44
N ARG A 154 11.06 7.90 15.64
CA ARG A 154 10.52 9.21 15.26
C ARG A 154 10.84 10.26 16.33
N PHE A 155 10.87 11.53 15.90
CA PHE A 155 10.91 12.68 16.81
C PHE A 155 9.51 13.13 17.19
N PRO A 156 9.34 13.84 18.32
CA PRO A 156 8.10 14.49 18.70
C PRO A 156 7.53 15.39 17.59
N GLY A 157 6.21 15.45 17.49
CA GLY A 157 5.51 16.25 16.51
C GLY A 157 4.06 16.50 16.91
N LEU A 158 3.19 16.73 15.94
CA LEU A 158 1.77 17.06 16.16
C LEU A 158 0.86 15.82 16.19
N GLY A 159 1.42 14.64 16.45
CA GLY A 159 0.67 13.38 16.43
C GLY A 159 0.41 12.82 15.04
N VAL A 160 -0.48 11.83 14.95
CA VAL A 160 -0.87 11.19 13.69
C VAL A 160 -1.78 12.13 12.91
N GLY A 161 -1.37 12.50 11.69
CA GLY A 161 -2.12 13.38 10.82
C GLY A 161 -2.06 12.96 9.35
N GLY A 162 -2.73 13.75 8.50
CA GLY A 162 -2.81 13.52 7.07
C GLY A 162 -3.89 12.51 6.68
N TYR A 163 -4.27 12.55 5.40
CA TYR A 163 -5.40 11.78 4.89
C TYR A 163 -5.19 10.26 4.98
N CYS A 164 -4.00 9.76 4.68
CA CYS A 164 -3.73 8.32 4.62
C CYS A 164 -3.63 7.69 6.02
N LEU A 165 -2.79 8.26 6.90
CA LEU A 165 -2.49 7.63 8.19
C LEU A 165 -3.66 7.63 9.17
N THR A 166 -4.63 8.53 8.99
CA THR A 166 -5.82 8.61 9.86
C THR A 166 -6.91 7.62 9.48
N LYS A 167 -6.91 7.06 8.26
CA LYS A 167 -7.96 6.13 7.79
C LYS A 167 -7.46 4.73 7.45
N ASP A 168 -6.27 4.58 6.86
CA ASP A 168 -5.80 3.30 6.34
C ASP A 168 -5.65 2.22 7.42
N PRO A 169 -5.26 2.52 8.68
CA PRO A 169 -5.26 1.53 9.75
C PRO A 169 -6.62 0.87 10.01
N ALA A 170 -7.73 1.57 9.72
CA ALA A 170 -9.07 1.02 9.89
C ALA A 170 -9.49 0.03 8.78
N PHE A 171 -8.75 -0.04 7.67
CA PHE A 171 -9.10 -0.90 6.54
C PHE A 171 -8.98 -2.40 6.86
N ALA A 172 -7.99 -2.81 7.64
CA ALA A 172 -7.83 -4.22 8.00
C ALA A 172 -8.96 -4.74 8.90
N PRO A 173 -9.36 -4.08 10.01
CA PRO A 173 -10.52 -4.49 10.80
C PRO A 173 -11.83 -4.45 10.00
N ALA A 174 -11.99 -3.43 9.13
CA ALA A 174 -13.18 -3.35 8.28
C ALA A 174 -13.25 -4.49 7.26
N ALA A 175 -12.13 -4.83 6.63
CA ALA A 175 -12.05 -5.95 5.70
C ALA A 175 -12.34 -7.28 6.39
N ALA A 176 -11.74 -7.52 7.55
CA ALA A 176 -12.01 -8.72 8.33
C ALA A 176 -13.51 -8.92 8.54
N LYS A 177 -14.20 -7.88 9.02
CA LYS A 177 -15.64 -7.93 9.29
C LYS A 177 -16.55 -8.00 8.05
N GLN A 178 -16.14 -7.38 6.93
CA GLN A 178 -17.03 -7.20 5.77
C GLN A 178 -16.77 -8.18 4.63
N LEU A 179 -15.57 -8.71 4.53
CA LEU A 179 -15.12 -9.51 3.39
C LEU A 179 -14.68 -10.92 3.76
N PHE A 180 -14.35 -11.18 5.03
CA PHE A 180 -13.81 -12.47 5.46
C PHE A 180 -14.59 -13.15 6.59
N ASP A 181 -15.56 -12.48 7.23
CA ASP A 181 -16.58 -13.08 8.10
C ASP A 181 -17.77 -13.57 7.24
#